data_5819ef5698039d41cee6db22b36e8317
#
_entry.id   5819ef5698039d41cee6db22b36e8317
#
_cell.length_a   1.000
_cell.length_b   1.000
_cell.length_c   1.000
_cell.angle_alpha   90.00
_cell.angle_beta   90.00
_cell.angle_gamma   90.00
#
_symmetry.space_group_name_H-M   'P 1'
#
loop_
_entity.id
_entity.type
_entity.pdbx_description
1 polymer ?
#
loop_
_entity_poly.entity_id
_entity_poly.type
_entity_poly.pdbx_seq_one_letter_code
_entity_poly.pdbx_strand_id
1 'polypeptide(L)'
;VKVNNTSIFENGFKEEVLSLQFLKKYGAITPKIIIEGVFNKKIYLVLSWIDSAFETDKFWQNFAIQLANLHQNKSEKFGLIYSNFMGQLIQKNTFFNDFSTFFIENRLKPQIKLALNKGLLESKELKQFENLYKKIDTLIPKENLVLCMVIYGVEIIFQLQIIKLFLLIQQCIMDIEKLI
;
A
#
# COMPACT_ATOMS: atom_id res chain seq x y z
N VAL A 1 6.87 14.49 13.45
CA VAL A 1 5.45 14.77 13.66
C VAL A 1 4.77 14.96 12.32
N LYS A 2 3.65 14.26 12.09
CA LYS A 2 2.75 14.48 10.95
C LYS A 2 1.54 15.28 11.42
N VAL A 3 1.07 16.22 10.60
CA VAL A 3 -0.06 17.10 10.93
C VAL A 3 -0.97 17.21 9.72
N ASN A 4 -2.27 17.07 9.94
CA ASN A 4 -3.31 17.28 8.93
C ASN A 4 -4.49 18.06 9.51
N ASN A 5 -5.35 18.59 8.64
CA ASN A 5 -6.60 19.24 9.05
C ASN A 5 -7.73 18.21 9.15
N THR A 6 -8.55 18.30 10.18
CA THR A 6 -9.73 17.44 10.38
C THR A 6 -10.74 17.54 9.23
N SER A 7 -10.81 18.67 8.54
CA SER A 7 -11.70 18.89 7.39
C SER A 7 -11.29 18.13 6.11
N ILE A 8 -10.04 17.68 6.03
CA ILE A 8 -9.50 16.98 4.85
C ILE A 8 -9.40 15.48 5.12
N PHE A 9 -9.11 15.10 6.38
CA PHE A 9 -8.92 13.73 6.82
C PHE A 9 -9.84 13.43 8.00
N GLU A 10 -11.09 13.02 7.71
CA GLU A 10 -12.09 12.75 8.76
C GLU A 10 -11.65 11.63 9.71
N ASN A 11 -10.93 10.62 9.22
CA ASN A 11 -10.43 9.49 10.01
C ASN A 11 -9.03 9.71 10.61
N GLY A 12 -8.43 10.88 10.35
CA GLY A 12 -7.11 11.18 10.87
C GLY A 12 -5.99 10.30 10.32
N PHE A 13 -5.10 9.89 11.19
CA PHE A 13 -4.02 8.96 10.87
C PHE A 13 -4.34 7.50 11.23
N LYS A 14 -5.60 7.19 11.52
CA LYS A 14 -6.03 5.87 12.00
C LYS A 14 -5.58 4.73 11.08
N GLU A 15 -5.76 4.90 9.77
CA GLU A 15 -5.34 3.89 8.79
C GLU A 15 -3.82 3.74 8.74
N GLU A 16 -3.07 4.83 8.90
CA GLU A 16 -1.61 4.77 8.99
C GLU A 16 -1.15 4.05 10.27
N VAL A 17 -1.77 4.36 11.39
CA VAL A 17 -1.52 3.69 12.67
C VAL A 17 -1.79 2.19 12.57
N LEU A 18 -2.95 1.81 12.04
CA LEU A 18 -3.29 0.40 11.80
C LEU A 18 -2.28 -0.29 10.87
N SER A 19 -1.86 0.40 9.82
CA SER A 19 -0.88 -0.11 8.87
C SER A 19 0.48 -0.34 9.49
N LEU A 20 0.98 0.60 10.29
CA LEU A 20 2.24 0.47 11.02
C LEU A 20 2.20 -0.68 12.03
N GLN A 21 1.09 -0.82 12.77
CA GLN A 21 0.90 -1.93 13.71
C GLN A 21 0.83 -3.28 13.01
N PHE A 22 0.11 -3.35 11.88
CA PHE A 22 0.01 -4.55 11.06
C PHE A 22 1.38 -4.99 10.54
N LEU A 23 2.14 -4.09 9.95
CA LEU A 23 3.48 -4.38 9.45
C LEU A 23 4.42 -4.88 10.55
N LYS A 24 4.38 -4.21 11.71
CA LYS A 24 5.16 -4.63 12.87
C LYS A 24 4.81 -6.05 13.32
N LYS A 25 3.52 -6.42 13.30
CA LYS A 25 3.06 -7.77 13.62
C LYS A 25 3.69 -8.82 12.69
N TYR A 26 3.91 -8.47 11.43
CA TYR A 26 4.49 -9.35 10.41
C TYR A 26 6.02 -9.18 10.25
N GLY A 27 6.68 -8.61 11.25
CA GLY A 27 8.13 -8.57 11.35
C GLY A 27 8.81 -7.37 10.67
N ALA A 28 8.05 -6.45 10.07
CA ALA A 28 8.65 -5.24 9.52
C ALA A 28 9.13 -4.30 10.64
N ILE A 29 10.26 -3.64 10.40
CA ILE A 29 10.75 -2.59 11.29
C ILE A 29 9.98 -1.31 10.98
N THR A 30 9.21 -0.82 11.93
CA THR A 30 8.39 0.39 11.80
C THR A 30 8.75 1.42 12.86
N PRO A 31 8.55 2.73 12.61
CA PRO A 31 8.68 3.73 13.66
C PRO A 31 7.70 3.43 14.80
N LYS A 32 8.10 3.74 16.03
CA LYS A 32 7.20 3.63 17.19
C LYS A 32 6.17 4.75 17.12
N ILE A 33 4.90 4.40 17.27
CA ILE A 33 3.83 5.38 17.50
C ILE A 33 3.98 5.88 18.94
N ILE A 34 4.18 7.19 19.07
CA ILE A 34 4.34 7.84 20.38
C ILE A 34 2.98 8.33 20.87
N ILE A 35 2.29 9.08 20.03
CA ILE A 35 0.95 9.60 20.33
C ILE A 35 0.19 9.90 19.04
N GLU A 36 -1.10 9.71 19.07
CA GLU A 36 -2.07 10.17 18.08
C GLU A 36 -3.12 11.03 18.79
N GLY A 37 -3.57 12.11 18.16
CA GLY A 37 -4.58 12.96 18.76
C GLY A 37 -5.06 14.09 17.85
N VAL A 38 -6.07 14.80 18.35
CA VAL A 38 -6.66 15.97 17.70
C VAL A 38 -6.55 17.17 18.63
N PHE A 39 -6.05 18.27 18.11
CA PHE A 39 -5.99 19.55 18.82
C PHE A 39 -6.17 20.72 17.83
N ASN A 40 -6.99 21.70 18.18
CA ASN A 40 -7.28 22.89 17.37
C ASN A 40 -7.62 22.57 15.90
N LYS A 41 -8.54 21.64 15.66
CA LYS A 41 -8.96 21.18 14.32
C LYS A 41 -7.82 20.59 13.48
N LYS A 42 -6.73 20.22 14.10
CA LYS A 42 -5.61 19.50 13.49
C LYS A 42 -5.47 18.13 14.10
N ILE A 43 -5.13 17.17 13.26
CA ILE A 43 -4.84 15.81 13.63
C ILE A 43 -3.33 15.65 13.65
N TYR A 44 -2.80 15.00 14.69
CA TYR A 44 -1.39 14.80 14.90
C TYR A 44 -1.09 13.31 15.01
N LEU A 45 -0.02 12.88 14.35
CA LEU A 45 0.62 11.60 14.57
C LEU A 45 2.10 11.84 14.86
N VAL A 46 2.52 11.48 16.07
CA VAL A 46 3.91 11.57 16.50
C VAL A 46 4.52 10.19 16.47
N LEU A 47 5.57 10.05 15.69
CA LEU A 47 6.34 8.83 15.52
C LEU A 47 7.76 9.02 16.05
N SER A 48 8.41 7.93 16.44
CA SER A 48 9.84 7.98 16.75
C SER A 48 10.62 8.47 15.54
N TRP A 49 11.63 9.30 15.79
CA TRP A 49 12.55 9.74 14.75
C TRP A 49 13.41 8.57 14.26
N ILE A 50 13.76 8.61 13.01
CA ILE A 50 14.60 7.64 12.33
C ILE A 50 15.67 8.45 11.61
N ASP A 51 16.92 8.21 11.95
CA ASP A 51 18.04 8.88 11.30
C ASP A 51 18.25 8.31 9.90
N SER A 52 18.63 9.16 8.96
CA SER A 52 19.01 8.74 7.60
C SER A 52 20.45 8.23 7.58
N ALA A 53 20.76 7.29 6.68
CA ALA A 53 22.10 6.81 6.45
C ALA A 53 22.46 6.77 4.98
N PHE A 54 23.76 6.63 4.74
CA PHE A 54 24.30 6.39 3.42
C PHE A 54 24.02 4.95 2.97
N GLU A 55 23.79 4.80 1.68
CA GLU A 55 23.67 3.49 1.05
C GLU A 55 25.00 2.75 1.12
N THR A 56 24.90 1.48 1.52
CA THR A 56 26.01 0.55 1.49
C THR A 56 25.51 -0.79 0.96
N ASP A 57 26.39 -1.64 0.47
CA ASP A 57 26.01 -2.98 0.04
C ASP A 57 25.30 -3.75 1.17
N LYS A 58 25.74 -3.55 2.41
CA LYS A 58 25.10 -4.14 3.58
C LYS A 58 23.67 -3.61 3.82
N PHE A 59 23.42 -2.34 3.50
CA PHE A 59 22.07 -1.77 3.55
C PHE A 59 21.16 -2.51 2.58
N TRP A 60 21.55 -2.68 1.33
CA TRP A 60 20.75 -3.35 0.30
C TRP A 60 20.52 -4.83 0.61
N GLN A 61 21.54 -5.53 1.11
CA GLN A 61 21.40 -6.91 1.55
C GLN A 61 20.38 -7.04 2.69
N ASN A 62 20.48 -6.20 3.70
CA ASN A 62 19.52 -6.20 4.81
C ASN A 62 18.11 -5.86 4.35
N PHE A 63 17.96 -4.91 3.44
CA PHE A 63 16.67 -4.55 2.83
C PHE A 63 16.05 -5.76 2.12
N ALA A 64 16.80 -6.41 1.25
CA ALA A 64 16.32 -7.57 0.52
C ALA A 64 15.88 -8.70 1.45
N ILE A 65 16.66 -8.97 2.50
CA ILE A 65 16.32 -10.02 3.50
C ILE A 65 15.00 -9.67 4.21
N GLN A 66 14.84 -8.42 4.65
CA GLN A 66 13.61 -8.02 5.36
C GLN A 66 12.38 -8.03 4.44
N LEU A 67 12.54 -7.60 3.20
CA LEU A 67 11.48 -7.65 2.21
C LEU A 67 11.08 -9.11 1.92
N ALA A 68 12.05 -9.98 1.71
CA ALA A 68 11.81 -11.41 1.52
C ALA A 68 11.08 -12.04 2.73
N ASN A 69 11.50 -11.71 3.95
CA ASN A 69 10.82 -12.19 5.16
C ASN A 69 9.38 -11.68 5.26
N LEU A 70 9.13 -10.43 4.88
CA LEU A 70 7.77 -9.88 4.83
C LEU A 70 6.91 -10.64 3.81
N HIS A 71 7.45 -10.94 2.65
CA HIS A 71 6.76 -11.69 1.58
C HIS A 71 6.54 -13.19 1.91
N GLN A 72 7.19 -13.73 2.94
CA GLN A 72 6.90 -15.10 3.43
C GLN A 72 5.57 -15.19 4.19
N ASN A 73 4.99 -14.07 4.62
CA ASN A 73 3.71 -14.05 5.29
C ASN A 73 2.58 -14.29 4.28
N LYS A 74 2.01 -15.48 4.33
CA LYS A 74 0.94 -15.93 3.44
C LYS A 74 -0.43 -15.55 3.98
N SER A 75 -1.40 -15.37 3.08
CA SER A 75 -2.81 -15.18 3.39
C SER A 75 -3.63 -16.18 2.59
N GLU A 76 -4.86 -16.44 3.02
CA GLU A 76 -5.81 -17.30 2.28
C GLU A 76 -6.65 -16.50 1.28
N LYS A 77 -6.78 -15.20 1.48
CA LYS A 77 -7.62 -14.31 0.67
C LYS A 77 -6.90 -13.04 0.31
N PHE A 78 -7.20 -12.54 -0.88
CA PHE A 78 -6.76 -11.25 -1.36
C PHE A 78 -7.57 -10.13 -0.73
N GLY A 79 -6.94 -9.21 -0.03
CA GLY A 79 -7.60 -8.12 0.64
C GLY A 79 -6.98 -7.78 1.99
N LEU A 80 -7.58 -6.85 2.69
CA LEU A 80 -7.20 -6.42 4.02
C LEU A 80 -8.45 -6.08 4.81
N ILE A 81 -8.41 -6.26 6.12
CA ILE A 81 -9.57 -6.01 7.00
C ILE A 81 -10.01 -4.53 7.01
N TYR A 82 -9.17 -3.63 6.56
CA TYR A 82 -9.48 -2.20 6.45
C TYR A 82 -9.06 -1.64 5.09
N SER A 83 -9.70 -0.53 4.69
CA SER A 83 -9.27 0.27 3.55
C SER A 83 -8.06 1.11 3.93
N ASN A 84 -7.23 1.44 2.96
CA ASN A 84 -6.08 2.33 3.14
C ASN A 84 -6.04 3.40 2.04
N PHE A 85 -4.99 4.18 1.99
CA PHE A 85 -4.85 5.28 1.03
C PHE A 85 -3.62 5.12 0.16
N MET A 86 -3.75 5.54 -1.10
CA MET A 86 -2.62 5.81 -1.99
C MET A 86 -2.64 7.30 -2.32
N GLY A 87 -1.81 8.08 -1.62
CA GLY A 87 -1.93 9.53 -1.63
C GLY A 87 -3.30 9.96 -1.07
N GLN A 88 -4.12 10.59 -1.90
CA GLN A 88 -5.50 10.98 -1.53
C GLN A 88 -6.57 9.96 -1.95
N LEU A 89 -6.19 8.90 -2.63
CA LEU A 89 -7.12 7.92 -3.16
C LEU A 89 -7.38 6.81 -2.14
N ILE A 90 -8.66 6.62 -1.80
CA ILE A 90 -9.09 5.51 -0.95
C ILE A 90 -8.95 4.21 -1.73
N GLN A 91 -8.26 3.25 -1.15
CA GLN A 91 -8.14 1.90 -1.67
C GLN A 91 -8.99 0.95 -0.83
N LYS A 92 -10.05 0.45 -1.44
CA LYS A 92 -10.84 -0.63 -0.86
C LYS A 92 -10.04 -1.92 -0.86
N ASN A 93 -10.14 -2.68 0.22
CA ASN A 93 -9.44 -3.95 0.38
C ASN A 93 -10.39 -5.08 0.73
N THR A 94 -11.61 -5.05 0.20
CA THR A 94 -12.59 -6.14 0.34
C THR A 94 -11.95 -7.47 -0.05
N PHE A 95 -12.17 -8.49 0.75
CA PHE A 95 -11.58 -9.81 0.53
C PHE A 95 -12.19 -10.54 -0.66
N PHE A 96 -11.33 -11.16 -1.47
CA PHE A 96 -11.69 -12.05 -2.58
C PHE A 96 -10.84 -13.32 -2.52
N ASN A 97 -11.34 -14.39 -3.13
CA ASN A 97 -10.63 -15.69 -3.19
C ASN A 97 -9.65 -15.77 -4.35
N ASP A 98 -9.77 -14.90 -5.34
CA ASP A 98 -8.88 -14.83 -6.51
C ASP A 98 -8.40 -13.40 -6.75
N PHE A 99 -7.21 -13.31 -7.34
CA PHE A 99 -6.57 -12.03 -7.61
C PHE A 99 -7.28 -11.21 -8.66
N SER A 100 -7.72 -11.85 -9.73
CA SER A 100 -8.32 -11.15 -10.85
C SER A 100 -9.56 -10.39 -10.40
N THR A 101 -10.44 -11.02 -9.63
CA THR A 101 -11.62 -10.36 -9.05
C THR A 101 -11.19 -9.25 -8.07
N PHE A 102 -10.24 -9.52 -7.17
CA PHE A 102 -9.74 -8.51 -6.25
C PHE A 102 -9.21 -7.29 -7.00
N PHE A 103 -8.39 -7.49 -8.02
CA PHE A 103 -7.75 -6.41 -8.78
C PHE A 103 -8.79 -5.61 -9.59
N ILE A 104 -9.73 -6.28 -10.25
CA ILE A 104 -10.80 -5.63 -10.99
C ILE A 104 -11.66 -4.78 -10.06
N GLU A 105 -12.19 -5.36 -8.98
CA GLU A 105 -13.19 -4.72 -8.12
C GLU A 105 -12.58 -3.64 -7.21
N ASN A 106 -11.40 -3.89 -6.66
CA ASN A 106 -10.78 -2.99 -5.68
C ASN A 106 -9.76 -2.02 -6.27
N ARG A 107 -9.26 -2.26 -7.49
CA ARG A 107 -8.23 -1.41 -8.12
C ARG A 107 -8.71 -0.78 -9.42
N LEU A 108 -9.10 -1.56 -10.42
CA LEU A 108 -9.43 -1.02 -11.74
C LEU A 108 -10.75 -0.26 -11.76
N LYS A 109 -11.83 -0.88 -11.35
CA LYS A 109 -13.18 -0.25 -11.39
C LYS A 109 -13.26 1.07 -10.64
N PRO A 110 -12.74 1.21 -9.41
CA PRO A 110 -12.77 2.50 -8.70
C PRO A 110 -12.00 3.60 -9.44
N GLN A 111 -10.84 3.28 -10.02
CA GLN A 111 -10.02 4.25 -10.76
C GLN A 111 -10.68 4.66 -12.08
N ILE A 112 -11.23 3.70 -12.82
CA ILE A 112 -11.96 3.97 -14.07
C ILE A 112 -13.18 4.85 -13.77
N LYS A 113 -13.93 4.54 -12.72
CA LYS A 113 -15.06 5.38 -12.29
C LYS A 113 -14.64 6.79 -11.95
N LEU A 114 -13.52 6.93 -11.24
CA LEU A 114 -12.98 8.24 -10.88
C LEU A 114 -12.55 9.03 -12.13
N ALA A 115 -11.88 8.37 -13.09
CA ALA A 115 -11.44 8.96 -14.32
C ALA A 115 -12.63 9.42 -15.21
N LEU A 116 -13.69 8.61 -15.29
CA LEU A 116 -14.94 9.00 -15.96
C LEU A 116 -15.58 10.23 -15.31
N ASN A 117 -15.69 10.24 -13.98
CA ASN A 117 -16.29 11.36 -13.23
C ASN A 117 -15.49 12.66 -13.42
N LYS A 118 -14.19 12.56 -13.67
CA LYS A 118 -13.31 13.71 -13.94
C LYS A 118 -13.21 14.06 -15.44
N GLY A 119 -13.93 13.36 -16.32
CA GLY A 119 -13.86 13.57 -17.76
C GLY A 119 -12.52 13.18 -18.40
N LEU A 120 -11.72 12.35 -17.72
CA LEU A 120 -10.44 11.84 -18.23
C LEU A 120 -10.59 10.61 -19.12
N LEU A 121 -11.77 9.97 -19.08
CA LEU A 121 -12.16 8.84 -19.92
C LEU A 121 -13.54 9.09 -20.50
N GLU A 122 -13.78 8.60 -21.71
CA GLU A 122 -15.09 8.63 -22.35
C GLU A 122 -15.79 7.27 -22.17
N SER A 123 -17.13 7.28 -22.17
CA SER A 123 -17.93 6.06 -22.00
C SER A 123 -17.63 4.99 -23.08
N LYS A 124 -17.20 5.41 -24.28
CA LYS A 124 -16.83 4.47 -25.35
C LYS A 124 -15.64 3.58 -25.01
N GLU A 125 -14.75 4.06 -24.12
CA GLU A 125 -13.55 3.33 -23.70
C GLU A 125 -13.86 2.23 -22.67
N LEU A 126 -15.02 2.29 -22.01
CA LEU A 126 -15.45 1.28 -21.02
C LEU A 126 -15.44 -0.14 -21.59
N LYS A 127 -15.86 -0.29 -22.86
CA LYS A 127 -15.86 -1.59 -23.53
C LYS A 127 -14.46 -2.22 -23.64
N GLN A 128 -13.43 -1.38 -23.76
CA GLN A 128 -12.04 -1.86 -23.80
C GLN A 128 -11.64 -2.40 -22.41
N PHE A 129 -12.03 -1.72 -21.32
CA PHE A 129 -11.79 -2.21 -19.96
C PHE A 129 -12.57 -3.49 -19.67
N GLU A 130 -13.82 -3.62 -20.12
CA GLU A 130 -14.59 -4.86 -20.00
C GLU A 130 -13.90 -6.03 -20.71
N ASN A 131 -13.31 -5.79 -21.89
CA ASN A 131 -12.53 -6.79 -22.60
C ASN A 131 -11.23 -7.14 -21.87
N LEU A 132 -10.58 -6.15 -21.22
CA LEU A 132 -9.42 -6.38 -20.36
C LEU A 132 -9.80 -7.26 -19.17
N TYR A 133 -10.92 -6.97 -18.49
CA TYR A 133 -11.37 -7.77 -17.32
C TYR A 133 -11.51 -9.25 -17.66
N LYS A 134 -12.01 -9.59 -18.83
CA LYS A 134 -12.15 -10.98 -19.30
C LYS A 134 -10.81 -11.69 -19.51
N LYS A 135 -9.74 -10.93 -19.73
CA LYS A 135 -8.41 -11.46 -20.02
C LYS A 135 -7.46 -11.43 -18.83
N ILE A 136 -7.75 -10.69 -17.77
CA ILE A 136 -6.85 -10.50 -16.63
C ILE A 136 -6.37 -11.83 -16.04
N ASP A 137 -7.27 -12.81 -15.91
CA ASP A 137 -6.95 -14.13 -15.36
C ASP A 137 -5.94 -14.92 -16.23
N THR A 138 -5.85 -14.59 -17.50
CA THR A 138 -4.89 -15.19 -18.44
C THR A 138 -3.59 -14.41 -18.56
N LEU A 139 -3.61 -13.13 -18.21
CA LEU A 139 -2.45 -12.24 -18.30
C LEU A 139 -1.59 -12.27 -17.04
N ILE A 140 -2.20 -12.55 -15.91
CA ILE A 140 -1.52 -12.52 -14.62
C ILE A 140 -1.27 -13.97 -14.15
N PRO A 141 -0.01 -14.34 -13.87
CA PRO A 141 0.29 -15.67 -13.35
C PRO A 141 -0.40 -15.90 -12.00
N LYS A 142 -0.82 -17.14 -11.77
CA LYS A 142 -1.37 -17.56 -10.47
C LYS A 142 -0.23 -17.73 -9.49
N GLU A 143 -0.08 -16.78 -8.59
CA GLU A 143 0.95 -16.77 -7.56
C GLU A 143 0.34 -17.01 -6.17
N ASN A 144 1.18 -17.46 -5.23
CA ASN A 144 0.78 -17.55 -3.85
C ASN A 144 0.53 -16.15 -3.27
N LEU A 145 -0.50 -16.06 -2.45
CA LEU A 145 -0.81 -14.85 -1.70
C LEU A 145 0.30 -14.55 -0.70
N VAL A 146 0.92 -13.40 -0.86
CA VAL A 146 1.92 -12.88 0.09
C VAL A 146 1.57 -11.47 0.52
N LEU A 147 2.01 -11.09 1.69
CA LEU A 147 1.94 -9.70 2.14
C LEU A 147 2.90 -8.87 1.29
N CYS A 148 2.35 -8.12 0.34
CA CYS A 148 3.13 -7.30 -0.57
C CYS A 148 3.15 -5.85 -0.10
N MET A 149 4.28 -5.22 -0.30
CA MET A 149 4.55 -3.84 0.00
C MET A 149 4.80 -3.06 -1.29
N VAL A 150 4.09 -1.95 -1.48
CA VAL A 150 4.39 -1.01 -2.56
C VAL A 150 5.28 0.10 -2.04
N ILE A 151 6.49 0.20 -2.59
CA ILE A 151 7.46 1.23 -2.25
C ILE A 151 7.33 2.35 -3.29
N TYR A 152 6.94 3.53 -2.82
CA TYR A 152 6.91 4.73 -3.65
C TYR A 152 8.21 5.51 -3.49
N GLY A 153 9.07 5.39 -4.51
CA GLY A 153 10.25 6.23 -4.67
C GLY A 153 11.47 5.81 -3.86
N VAL A 154 12.60 5.93 -4.50
CA VAL A 154 13.94 5.65 -3.96
C VAL A 154 14.22 6.53 -2.73
N GLU A 155 13.74 7.76 -2.73
CA GLU A 155 13.91 8.72 -1.62
C GLU A 155 13.34 8.21 -0.29
N ILE A 156 12.27 7.42 -0.31
CA ILE A 156 11.70 6.82 0.91
C ILE A 156 12.61 5.72 1.45
N ILE A 157 13.33 5.02 0.58
CA ILE A 157 14.28 3.97 0.95
C ILE A 157 15.55 4.58 1.51
N PHE A 158 16.02 5.70 0.92
CA PHE A 158 17.30 6.35 1.27
C PHE A 158 17.30 7.10 2.59
N GLN A 159 16.16 7.53 3.07
CA GLN A 159 16.09 8.27 4.34
C GLN A 159 16.16 7.38 5.59
N LEU A 160 16.36 6.06 5.45
CA LEU A 160 16.17 5.15 6.56
C LEU A 160 17.40 4.28 6.80
N GLN A 161 18.21 4.64 7.79
CA GLN A 161 19.46 3.99 8.19
C GLN A 161 19.38 2.49 8.51
N ILE A 162 18.26 2.04 8.85
CA ILE A 162 17.90 0.64 9.03
C ILE A 162 16.55 0.58 8.39
N ILE A 163 16.34 -0.31 7.47
CA ILE A 163 15.10 -0.58 6.82
C ILE A 163 13.91 -0.32 7.76
N LYS A 164 13.57 0.92 7.93
CA LYS A 164 12.39 1.38 8.61
C LYS A 164 11.48 1.91 7.53
N LEU A 165 10.84 0.98 6.93
CA LEU A 165 9.98 1.17 5.80
C LEU A 165 8.75 1.97 6.20
N PHE A 166 8.61 3.17 5.67
CA PHE A 166 7.32 3.85 5.60
C PHE A 166 6.49 3.16 4.54
N LEU A 167 5.58 2.34 4.99
CA LEU A 167 4.79 1.48 4.14
C LEU A 167 3.35 1.92 4.06
N LEU A 168 2.96 2.26 2.86
CA LEU A 168 1.60 2.09 2.41
C LEU A 168 1.40 0.60 2.15
N ILE A 169 0.66 -0.06 3.01
CA ILE A 169 0.27 -1.45 2.79
C ILE A 169 -0.68 -1.44 1.60
N GLN A 170 -0.14 -1.80 0.48
CA GLN A 170 -0.96 -2.31 -0.59
C GLN A 170 -0.74 -3.81 -0.62
N GLN A 171 -1.74 -4.53 -0.18
CA GLN A 171 -1.80 -5.96 -0.45
C GLN A 171 -2.02 -6.09 -1.96
N CYS A 172 -0.96 -6.03 -2.70
CA CYS A 172 -0.96 -6.26 -4.12
C CYS A 172 0.06 -7.32 -4.42
N ILE A 173 -0.43 -8.34 -4.91
CA ILE A 173 0.21 -9.47 -5.50
C ILE A 173 0.91 -8.95 -6.73
N MET A 174 2.14 -9.18 -6.77
CA MET A 174 2.90 -9.64 -7.95
C MET A 174 4.38 -9.58 -7.63
N ASP A 175 5.04 -10.64 -7.99
CA ASP A 175 6.48 -10.70 -8.11
C ASP A 175 6.86 -9.70 -9.23
N ILE A 176 7.20 -8.49 -8.85
CA ILE A 176 7.54 -7.40 -9.78
C ILE A 176 8.79 -7.76 -10.60
N GLU A 177 9.59 -8.71 -10.14
CA GLU A 177 10.77 -9.21 -10.86
C GLU A 177 10.44 -9.85 -12.22
N LYS A 178 9.19 -10.22 -12.45
CA LYS A 178 8.75 -10.80 -13.74
C LYS A 178 8.09 -9.81 -14.68
N LEU A 179 7.97 -8.53 -14.31
CA LEU A 179 7.36 -7.47 -15.12
C LEU A 179 8.35 -6.45 -15.67
N ILE A 180 9.64 -6.58 -15.35
CA ILE A 180 10.76 -5.89 -15.95
C ILE A 180 11.57 -6.90 -16.75
#